data_a9e95db2b8837253ca1e3334e5bc5fdb
#
_entry.id   a9e95db2b8837253ca1e3334e5bc5fdb
#
_cell.length_a   1.000
_cell.length_b   1.000
_cell.length_c   1.000
_cell.angle_alpha   90.00
_cell.angle_beta   90.00
_cell.angle_gamma   90.00
#
_symmetry.space_group_name_H-M   'P 1'
#
loop_
_entity.id
_entity.type
_entity.pdbx_description
1 polymer ?
#
loop_
_entity_poly.entity_id
_entity_poly.type
_entity_poly.pdbx_seq_one_letter_code
_entity_poly.pdbx_strand_id
1 'polypeptide(L)'
;MYNPYIAYVEKYFPNAVPVVDSFHVIQWITRSIDNYIRQLLKKYRQRDREYQDKLSYEQQRPVSLPPSDEVYLLQKYRWLILSNQSNIRYHSDPRMDSHFHVLMNTYDYEDALFRIDPNLKDFRDLKEMYVQFNSRNGGNPLLARNELKELIQTYKSSRFEIFRDFASLLKKFE
;
A
#
# COMPACT_ATOMS: atom_id res chain seq x y z
N MET A 1 -13.80 -11.49 -1.47
CA MET A 1 -14.52 -12.56 -2.22
C MET A 1 -15.96 -12.55 -1.76
N TYR A 2 -16.90 -12.67 -2.68
CA TYR A 2 -18.33 -12.53 -2.39
C TYR A 2 -18.84 -13.85 -1.78
N ASN A 3 -19.16 -13.90 -0.49
CA ASN A 3 -19.62 -15.11 0.23
C ASN A 3 -20.73 -15.90 -0.49
N PRO A 4 -21.73 -15.27 -1.16
CA PRO A 4 -22.73 -16.00 -1.96
C PRO A 4 -22.15 -16.87 -3.09
N TYR A 5 -21.00 -16.51 -3.62
CA TYR A 5 -20.37 -17.26 -4.73
C TYR A 5 -19.81 -18.60 -4.25
N ILE A 6 -19.20 -18.62 -3.06
CA ILE A 6 -18.68 -19.86 -2.44
C ILE A 6 -19.82 -20.79 -2.12
N ALA A 7 -20.87 -20.30 -1.48
CA ALA A 7 -22.07 -21.08 -1.15
C ALA A 7 -22.77 -21.65 -2.42
N TYR A 8 -22.76 -20.89 -3.51
CA TYR A 8 -23.28 -21.36 -4.79
C TYR A 8 -22.44 -22.50 -5.36
N VAL A 9 -21.11 -22.37 -5.36
CA VAL A 9 -20.17 -23.39 -5.84
C VAL A 9 -20.31 -24.66 -5.01
N GLU A 10 -20.32 -24.58 -3.69
CA GLU A 10 -20.51 -25.73 -2.80
C GLU A 10 -21.83 -26.45 -3.04
N LYS A 11 -22.90 -25.72 -3.31
CA LYS A 11 -24.23 -26.28 -3.55
C LYS A 11 -24.35 -26.99 -4.90
N TYR A 12 -23.79 -26.43 -5.95
CA TYR A 12 -24.02 -26.92 -7.33
C TYR A 12 -22.82 -27.67 -7.92
N PHE A 13 -21.65 -27.53 -7.30
CA PHE A 13 -20.40 -28.16 -7.74
C PHE A 13 -19.65 -28.79 -6.55
N PRO A 14 -20.20 -29.86 -5.95
CA PRO A 14 -19.66 -30.43 -4.69
C PRO A 14 -18.23 -30.97 -4.82
N ASN A 15 -17.75 -31.23 -6.05
CA ASN A 15 -16.38 -31.68 -6.31
C ASN A 15 -15.43 -30.52 -6.70
N ALA A 16 -15.89 -29.27 -6.72
CA ALA A 16 -15.06 -28.14 -7.06
C ALA A 16 -14.28 -27.65 -5.82
N VAL A 17 -12.98 -27.48 -6.00
CA VAL A 17 -12.12 -26.87 -4.98
C VAL A 17 -12.09 -25.36 -5.24
N PRO A 18 -12.58 -24.52 -4.32
CA PRO A 18 -12.50 -23.08 -4.48
C PRO A 18 -11.05 -22.63 -4.44
N VAL A 19 -10.57 -22.02 -5.51
CA VAL A 19 -9.22 -21.46 -5.62
C VAL A 19 -9.27 -19.95 -5.41
N VAL A 20 -8.42 -19.44 -4.51
CA VAL A 20 -8.26 -18.00 -4.33
C VAL A 20 -7.28 -17.49 -5.37
N ASP A 21 -7.74 -16.57 -6.19
CA ASP A 21 -6.85 -15.84 -7.09
C ASP A 21 -5.99 -14.85 -6.29
N SER A 22 -4.70 -15.13 -6.25
CA SER A 22 -3.69 -14.31 -5.56
C SER A 22 -3.65 -12.85 -6.07
N PHE A 23 -4.03 -12.62 -7.32
CA PHE A 23 -4.13 -11.27 -7.89
C PHE A 23 -5.19 -10.45 -7.15
N HIS A 24 -6.37 -11.02 -6.89
CA HIS A 24 -7.42 -10.31 -6.15
C HIS A 24 -7.03 -10.03 -4.71
N VAL A 25 -6.24 -10.91 -4.11
CA VAL A 25 -5.72 -10.72 -2.75
C VAL A 25 -4.73 -9.56 -2.69
N ILE A 26 -3.74 -9.55 -3.59
CA ILE A 26 -2.76 -8.46 -3.69
C ILE A 26 -3.47 -7.13 -3.99
N GLN A 27 -4.45 -7.14 -4.89
CA GLN A 27 -5.24 -5.98 -5.24
C GLN A 27 -6.02 -5.43 -4.04
N TRP A 28 -6.57 -6.30 -3.18
CA TRP A 28 -7.28 -5.88 -1.98
C TRP A 28 -6.34 -5.18 -0.98
N ILE A 29 -5.16 -5.77 -0.69
CA ILE A 29 -4.15 -5.14 0.17
C ILE A 29 -3.73 -3.79 -0.40
N THR A 30 -3.38 -3.75 -1.68
CA THR A 30 -2.91 -2.54 -2.35
C THR A 30 -3.95 -1.42 -2.29
N ARG A 31 -5.23 -1.72 -2.50
CA ARG A 31 -6.34 -0.75 -2.36
C ARG A 31 -6.48 -0.24 -0.93
N SER A 32 -6.33 -1.12 0.06
CA SER A 32 -6.41 -0.72 1.47
C SER A 32 -5.26 0.22 1.85
N ILE A 33 -4.06 -0.05 1.38
CA ILE A 33 -2.90 0.85 1.56
C ILE A 33 -3.11 2.18 0.80
N ASP A 34 -3.61 2.15 -0.45
CA ASP A 34 -3.92 3.37 -1.21
C ASP A 34 -4.97 4.24 -0.50
N ASN A 35 -5.99 3.62 0.11
CA ASN A 35 -6.97 4.35 0.90
C ASN A 35 -6.33 5.05 2.11
N TYR A 36 -5.39 4.40 2.80
CA TYR A 36 -4.63 5.03 3.87
C TYR A 36 -3.83 6.23 3.35
N ILE A 37 -3.09 6.06 2.25
CA ILE A 37 -2.32 7.15 1.62
C ILE A 37 -3.24 8.31 1.20
N ARG A 38 -4.44 8.03 0.69
CA ARG A 38 -5.43 9.06 0.35
C ARG A 38 -5.93 9.83 1.56
N GLN A 39 -6.07 9.18 2.72
CA GLN A 39 -6.43 9.86 3.97
C GLN A 39 -5.30 10.79 4.43
N LEU A 40 -4.03 10.33 4.38
CA LEU A 40 -2.87 11.18 4.64
C LEU A 40 -2.84 12.38 3.69
N LEU A 41 -3.01 12.14 2.39
CA LEU A 41 -3.02 13.19 1.38
C LEU A 41 -4.14 14.22 1.62
N LYS A 42 -5.33 13.76 2.02
CA LYS A 42 -6.45 14.64 2.39
C LYS A 42 -6.08 15.53 3.58
N LYS A 43 -5.45 14.96 4.62
CA LYS A 43 -5.00 15.69 5.81
C LYS A 43 -3.99 16.79 5.45
N TYR A 44 -2.97 16.46 4.66
CA TYR A 44 -1.94 17.43 4.28
C TYR A 44 -2.48 18.52 3.34
N ARG A 45 -3.34 18.16 2.39
CA ARG A 45 -4.03 19.16 1.54
C ARG A 45 -4.91 20.12 2.34
N GLN A 46 -5.56 19.63 3.38
CA GLN A 46 -6.35 20.49 4.27
C GLN A 46 -5.44 21.47 5.01
N ARG A 47 -4.32 20.99 5.58
CA ARG A 47 -3.31 21.85 6.23
C ARG A 47 -2.78 22.94 5.28
N ASP A 48 -2.47 22.56 4.04
CA ASP A 48 -1.97 23.50 3.04
C ASP A 48 -3.02 24.58 2.71
N ARG A 49 -4.29 24.22 2.59
CA ARG A 49 -5.38 25.19 2.39
C ARG A 49 -5.53 26.13 3.56
N GLU A 50 -5.60 25.62 4.77
CA GLU A 50 -5.71 26.42 5.99
C GLU A 50 -4.56 27.43 6.10
N TYR A 51 -3.36 27.02 5.77
CA TYR A 51 -2.18 27.89 5.74
C TYR A 51 -2.30 28.97 4.65
N GLN A 52 -2.73 28.61 3.45
CA GLN A 52 -2.93 29.51 2.33
C GLN A 52 -4.05 30.55 2.62
N ASP A 53 -5.16 30.09 3.22
CA ASP A 53 -6.27 30.97 3.61
C ASP A 53 -5.83 31.96 4.67
N LYS A 54 -5.06 31.54 5.66
CA LYS A 54 -4.47 32.41 6.69
C LYS A 54 -3.57 33.48 6.08
N LEU A 55 -2.66 33.09 5.19
CA LEU A 55 -1.77 34.05 4.51
C LEU A 55 -2.56 35.02 3.63
N SER A 56 -3.60 34.56 2.96
CA SER A 56 -4.47 35.40 2.12
C SER A 56 -5.19 36.44 2.96
N TYR A 57 -5.68 36.06 4.14
CA TYR A 57 -6.29 36.98 5.10
C TYR A 57 -5.30 38.02 5.61
N GLU A 58 -4.10 37.58 6.06
CA GLU A 58 -3.06 38.47 6.58
C GLU A 58 -2.55 39.46 5.52
N GLN A 59 -2.42 39.03 4.28
CA GLN A 59 -1.94 39.88 3.17
C GLN A 59 -3.04 40.69 2.47
N GLN A 60 -4.30 40.47 2.86
CA GLN A 60 -5.48 41.07 2.22
C GLN A 60 -5.53 40.89 0.69
N ARG A 61 -4.99 39.79 0.21
CA ARG A 61 -4.98 39.43 -1.22
C ARG A 61 -4.94 37.89 -1.37
N PRO A 62 -5.46 37.34 -2.46
CA PRO A 62 -5.35 35.90 -2.75
C PRO A 62 -3.87 35.50 -2.85
N VAL A 63 -3.49 34.46 -2.07
CA VAL A 63 -2.16 33.86 -2.12
C VAL A 63 -2.30 32.46 -2.71
N SER A 64 -1.52 32.16 -3.75
CA SER A 64 -1.41 30.80 -4.30
C SER A 64 -0.02 30.27 -4.02
N LEU A 65 0.04 29.14 -3.33
CA LEU A 65 1.28 28.46 -2.98
C LEU A 65 1.39 27.11 -3.73
N PRO A 66 2.60 26.67 -4.04
CA PRO A 66 2.82 25.30 -4.49
C PRO A 66 2.37 24.30 -3.38
N PRO A 67 2.08 23.04 -3.74
CA PRO A 67 1.78 22.03 -2.74
C PRO A 67 2.98 21.82 -1.79
N SER A 68 2.70 21.48 -0.54
CA SER A 68 3.75 21.08 0.41
C SER A 68 4.49 19.83 -0.07
N ASP A 69 5.67 19.60 0.48
CA ASP A 69 6.51 18.46 0.15
C ASP A 69 5.78 17.13 0.33
N GLU A 70 5.01 17.01 1.42
CA GLU A 70 4.21 15.81 1.70
C GLU A 70 3.12 15.59 0.65
N VAL A 71 2.41 16.65 0.25
CA VAL A 71 1.39 16.55 -0.81
C VAL A 71 2.02 16.18 -2.14
N TYR A 72 3.14 16.80 -2.49
CA TYR A 72 3.87 16.50 -3.72
C TYR A 72 4.33 15.04 -3.75
N LEU A 73 5.02 14.57 -2.71
CA LEU A 73 5.56 13.21 -2.63
C LEU A 73 4.44 12.16 -2.65
N LEU A 74 3.43 12.29 -1.79
CA LEU A 74 2.31 11.34 -1.72
C LEU A 74 1.49 11.32 -3.02
N GLN A 75 1.41 12.43 -3.74
CA GLN A 75 0.67 12.48 -5.00
C GLN A 75 1.44 11.85 -6.14
N LYS A 76 2.73 12.15 -6.27
CA LYS A 76 3.57 11.80 -7.43
C LYS A 76 4.25 10.43 -7.26
N TYR A 77 4.67 10.09 -6.04
CA TYR A 77 5.55 8.94 -5.79
C TYR A 77 4.92 7.81 -4.95
N ARG A 78 3.63 7.90 -4.56
CA ARG A 78 2.94 6.81 -3.83
C ARG A 78 3.03 5.44 -4.51
N TRP A 79 3.26 5.41 -5.81
CA TRP A 79 3.42 4.18 -6.57
C TRP A 79 4.61 3.34 -6.09
N LEU A 80 5.64 3.96 -5.48
CA LEU A 80 6.76 3.26 -4.84
C LEU A 80 6.30 2.36 -3.67
N ILE A 81 5.22 2.72 -3.02
CA ILE A 81 4.62 1.94 -1.92
C ILE A 81 3.63 0.89 -2.47
N LEU A 82 2.88 1.26 -3.49
CA LEU A 82 1.78 0.43 -4.01
C LEU A 82 2.23 -0.67 -4.97
N SER A 83 3.27 -0.43 -5.76
CA SER A 83 3.83 -1.41 -6.69
C SER A 83 4.54 -2.55 -5.95
N ASN A 84 4.58 -3.74 -6.55
CA ASN A 84 5.43 -4.81 -6.06
C ASN A 84 6.89 -4.42 -6.25
N GLN A 85 7.72 -4.67 -5.26
CA GLN A 85 9.11 -4.24 -5.25
C GLN A 85 9.90 -4.77 -6.46
N SER A 86 9.60 -6.00 -6.89
CA SER A 86 10.20 -6.60 -8.10
C SER A 86 9.91 -5.84 -9.40
N ASN A 87 8.85 -5.03 -9.43
CA ASN A 87 8.44 -4.27 -10.61
C ASN A 87 8.98 -2.82 -10.59
N ILE A 88 9.62 -2.41 -9.50
CA ILE A 88 10.17 -1.07 -9.37
C ILE A 88 11.57 -1.05 -10.00
N ARG A 89 11.75 -0.21 -11.02
CA ARG A 89 13.09 0.11 -11.52
C ARG A 89 13.68 1.23 -10.69
N TYR A 90 14.60 0.86 -9.82
CA TYR A 90 15.38 1.83 -9.06
C TYR A 90 16.47 2.44 -9.95
N HIS A 91 16.42 3.76 -10.11
CA HIS A 91 17.44 4.53 -10.78
C HIS A 91 18.34 5.15 -9.73
N SER A 92 19.63 4.80 -9.77
CA SER A 92 20.65 5.36 -8.88
C SER A 92 21.12 6.76 -9.33
N ASP A 93 20.99 7.05 -10.63
CA ASP A 93 21.42 8.32 -11.19
C ASP A 93 20.49 9.45 -10.74
N PRO A 94 20.98 10.42 -9.96
CA PRO A 94 20.15 11.50 -9.45
C PRO A 94 19.81 12.49 -10.56
N ARG A 95 18.57 12.99 -10.54
CA ARG A 95 18.08 14.03 -11.45
C ARG A 95 17.57 15.20 -10.64
N MET A 96 17.67 16.41 -11.21
CA MET A 96 17.13 17.61 -10.59
C MET A 96 15.62 17.48 -10.46
N ASP A 97 15.14 17.51 -9.22
CA ASP A 97 13.70 17.59 -8.94
C ASP A 97 13.27 19.07 -8.93
N SER A 98 12.23 19.37 -9.71
CA SER A 98 11.77 20.76 -9.89
C SER A 98 11.03 21.31 -8.67
N HIS A 99 10.57 20.47 -7.76
CA HIS A 99 9.89 20.90 -6.53
C HIS A 99 10.89 21.18 -5.41
N PHE A 100 11.84 20.24 -5.21
CA PHE A 100 12.84 20.36 -4.15
C PHE A 100 14.06 21.18 -4.53
N HIS A 101 14.29 21.40 -5.82
CA HIS A 101 15.50 22.07 -6.38
C HIS A 101 16.81 21.40 -5.94
N VAL A 102 16.78 20.07 -5.77
CA VAL A 102 17.94 19.24 -5.43
C VAL A 102 17.98 18.01 -6.34
N LEU A 103 19.16 17.38 -6.41
CA LEU A 103 19.32 16.11 -7.12
C LEU A 103 18.72 14.98 -6.29
N MET A 104 17.81 14.23 -6.88
CA MET A 104 17.13 13.09 -6.24
C MET A 104 17.07 11.89 -7.19
N ASN A 105 17.19 10.71 -6.63
CA ASN A 105 16.99 9.44 -7.30
C ASN A 105 15.77 8.68 -6.72
N THR A 106 15.51 7.47 -7.21
CA THR A 106 14.33 6.70 -6.77
C THR A 106 14.39 6.35 -5.27
N TYR A 107 15.57 6.07 -4.73
CA TYR A 107 15.75 5.76 -3.30
C TYR A 107 15.47 6.98 -2.43
N ASP A 108 15.90 8.16 -2.86
CA ASP A 108 15.68 9.42 -2.12
C ASP A 108 14.18 9.73 -1.99
N TYR A 109 13.38 9.49 -3.05
CA TYR A 109 11.91 9.65 -3.00
C TYR A 109 11.25 8.63 -2.07
N GLU A 110 11.72 7.39 -2.09
CA GLU A 110 11.22 6.34 -1.21
C GLU A 110 11.50 6.67 0.25
N ASP A 111 12.73 7.06 0.58
CA ASP A 111 13.11 7.49 1.93
C ASP A 111 12.33 8.73 2.38
N ALA A 112 12.09 9.67 1.49
CA ALA A 112 11.28 10.84 1.78
C ALA A 112 9.83 10.48 2.12
N LEU A 113 9.22 9.52 1.41
CA LEU A 113 7.90 8.98 1.73
C LEU A 113 7.86 8.34 3.13
N PHE A 114 8.88 7.56 3.49
CA PHE A 114 8.96 6.93 4.81
C PHE A 114 9.16 7.94 5.96
N ARG A 115 9.77 9.09 5.68
CA ARG A 115 9.87 10.20 6.65
C ARG A 115 8.54 10.90 6.86
N ILE A 116 7.68 10.98 5.84
CA ILE A 116 6.32 11.53 6.00
C ILE A 116 5.51 10.71 6.98
N ASP A 117 5.53 9.38 6.80
CA ASP A 117 4.87 8.44 7.70
C ASP A 117 5.60 7.09 7.68
N PRO A 118 6.27 6.72 8.79
CA PRO A 118 6.96 5.43 8.91
C PRO A 118 6.06 4.22 8.67
N ASN A 119 4.74 4.35 8.88
CA ASN A 119 3.79 3.28 8.60
C ASN A 119 3.79 2.86 7.12
N LEU A 120 4.16 3.77 6.20
CA LEU A 120 4.22 3.46 4.76
C LEU A 120 5.26 2.38 4.46
N LYS A 121 6.38 2.39 5.19
CA LYS A 121 7.40 1.34 5.09
C LYS A 121 6.84 0.00 5.56
N ASP A 122 6.23 -0.01 6.75
CA ASP A 122 5.66 -1.24 7.31
C ASP A 122 4.55 -1.81 6.42
N PHE A 123 3.70 -0.97 5.85
CA PHE A 123 2.67 -1.41 4.89
C PHE A 123 3.27 -2.06 3.65
N ARG A 124 4.32 -1.45 3.09
CA ARG A 124 5.02 -2.04 1.95
C ARG A 124 5.63 -3.38 2.32
N ASP A 125 6.36 -3.44 3.42
CA ASP A 125 7.08 -4.64 3.84
C ASP A 125 6.10 -5.80 4.11
N LEU A 126 4.99 -5.54 4.81
CA LEU A 126 3.95 -6.54 5.03
C LEU A 126 3.25 -6.98 3.73
N LYS A 127 3.00 -6.07 2.78
CA LYS A 127 2.47 -6.42 1.45
C LYS A 127 3.45 -7.33 0.70
N GLU A 128 4.73 -6.99 0.70
CA GLU A 128 5.77 -7.77 0.01
C GLU A 128 5.93 -9.18 0.59
N MET A 129 5.70 -9.39 1.88
CA MET A 129 5.68 -10.74 2.45
C MET A 129 4.68 -11.65 1.75
N TYR A 130 3.47 -11.16 1.45
CA TYR A 130 2.47 -11.94 0.71
C TYR A 130 2.87 -12.15 -0.76
N VAL A 131 3.40 -11.11 -1.40
CA VAL A 131 3.88 -11.20 -2.80
C VAL A 131 4.97 -12.25 -2.92
N GLN A 132 5.94 -12.27 -1.99
CA GLN A 132 7.02 -13.24 -1.96
C GLN A 132 6.52 -14.65 -1.65
N PHE A 133 5.60 -14.81 -0.69
CA PHE A 133 4.94 -16.08 -0.39
C PHE A 133 4.31 -16.66 -1.66
N ASN A 134 3.52 -15.87 -2.36
CA ASN A 134 2.85 -16.29 -3.58
C ASN A 134 3.82 -16.66 -4.71
N SER A 135 4.92 -15.93 -4.84
CA SER A 135 5.95 -16.18 -5.86
C SER A 135 6.73 -17.48 -5.61
N ARG A 136 7.00 -17.84 -4.34
CA ARG A 136 7.80 -19.04 -3.98
C ARG A 136 6.99 -20.34 -4.05
N ASN A 137 5.71 -20.28 -3.75
CA ASN A 137 4.92 -21.47 -3.45
C ASN A 137 4.06 -21.99 -4.63
N GLY A 138 4.34 -21.56 -5.87
CA GLY A 138 3.57 -21.95 -7.04
C GLY A 138 3.61 -23.45 -7.41
N GLY A 139 4.31 -24.31 -6.63
CA GLY A 139 4.44 -25.73 -7.00
C GLY A 139 4.45 -26.74 -5.84
N ASN A 140 4.44 -26.32 -4.57
CA ASN A 140 4.48 -27.24 -3.43
C ASN A 140 3.40 -26.92 -2.38
N PRO A 141 2.26 -27.64 -2.39
CA PRO A 141 1.12 -27.35 -1.51
C PRO A 141 1.43 -27.51 0.00
N LEU A 142 2.28 -28.48 0.37
CA LEU A 142 2.62 -28.73 1.80
C LEU A 142 3.48 -27.61 2.35
N LEU A 143 4.48 -27.16 1.60
CA LEU A 143 5.31 -26.03 1.98
C LEU A 143 4.47 -24.74 2.04
N ALA A 144 3.64 -24.53 1.03
CA ALA A 144 2.73 -23.40 0.97
C ALA A 144 1.82 -23.30 2.20
N ARG A 145 1.31 -24.43 2.68
CA ARG A 145 0.42 -24.46 3.86
C ARG A 145 1.14 -24.01 5.14
N ASN A 146 2.36 -24.44 5.36
CA ASN A 146 3.13 -24.06 6.54
C ASN A 146 3.53 -22.59 6.50
N GLU A 147 4.03 -22.10 5.37
CA GLU A 147 4.37 -20.69 5.18
C GLU A 147 3.12 -19.78 5.29
N LEU A 148 1.96 -20.23 4.81
CA LEU A 148 0.69 -19.51 4.95
C LEU A 148 0.30 -19.33 6.41
N LYS A 149 0.48 -20.36 7.24
CA LYS A 149 0.21 -20.29 8.68
C LYS A 149 1.08 -19.25 9.37
N GLU A 150 2.38 -19.25 9.07
CA GLU A 150 3.33 -18.28 9.61
C GLU A 150 2.97 -16.86 9.19
N LEU A 151 2.60 -16.68 7.92
CA LEU A 151 2.18 -15.40 7.38
C LEU A 151 0.88 -14.88 8.05
N ILE A 152 -0.12 -15.77 8.21
CA ILE A 152 -1.36 -15.45 8.93
C ILE A 152 -1.04 -15.02 10.37
N GLN A 153 -0.14 -15.72 11.06
CA GLN A 153 0.24 -15.37 12.42
C GLN A 153 0.93 -14.00 12.50
N THR A 154 1.83 -13.71 11.57
CA THR A 154 2.49 -12.41 11.45
C THR A 154 1.47 -11.29 11.24
N TYR A 155 0.51 -11.48 10.34
CA TYR A 155 -0.52 -10.47 10.11
C TYR A 155 -1.49 -10.29 11.28
N LYS A 156 -1.83 -11.37 11.99
CA LYS A 156 -2.66 -11.28 13.20
C LYS A 156 -2.01 -10.47 14.31
N SER A 157 -0.68 -10.57 14.46
CA SER A 157 0.08 -9.81 15.44
C SER A 157 0.40 -8.38 14.99
N SER A 158 0.02 -8.00 13.77
CA SER A 158 0.25 -6.66 13.25
C SER A 158 -0.53 -5.60 14.05
N ARG A 159 0.11 -4.45 14.29
CA ARG A 159 -0.55 -3.27 14.86
C ARG A 159 -1.60 -2.66 13.93
N PHE A 160 -1.57 -2.99 12.64
CA PHE A 160 -2.47 -2.44 11.63
C PHE A 160 -3.71 -3.30 11.44
N GLU A 161 -4.87 -2.70 11.57
CA GLU A 161 -6.17 -3.37 11.38
C GLU A 161 -6.28 -4.01 9.98
N ILE A 162 -5.83 -3.30 8.95
CA ILE A 162 -5.81 -3.78 7.54
C ILE A 162 -5.19 -5.18 7.45
N PHE A 163 -4.06 -5.43 8.12
CA PHE A 163 -3.39 -6.74 8.05
C PHE A 163 -4.01 -7.77 8.97
N ARG A 164 -4.63 -7.38 10.10
CA ARG A 164 -5.42 -8.31 10.93
C ARG A 164 -6.67 -8.80 10.19
N ASP A 165 -7.35 -7.91 9.47
CA ASP A 165 -8.48 -8.26 8.60
C ASP A 165 -8.04 -9.18 7.46
N PHE A 166 -6.88 -8.89 6.89
CA PHE A 166 -6.28 -9.72 5.86
C PHE A 166 -5.92 -11.12 6.38
N ALA A 167 -5.36 -11.25 7.59
CA ALA A 167 -5.13 -12.54 8.24
C ALA A 167 -6.44 -13.33 8.39
N SER A 168 -7.53 -12.65 8.76
CA SER A 168 -8.84 -13.26 8.91
C SER A 168 -9.42 -13.73 7.57
N LEU A 169 -9.11 -13.02 6.48
CA LEU A 169 -9.44 -13.43 5.13
C LEU A 169 -8.65 -14.67 4.71
N LEU A 170 -7.32 -14.65 4.89
CA LEU A 170 -6.44 -15.77 4.51
C LEU A 170 -6.76 -17.05 5.27
N LYS A 171 -7.17 -16.95 6.54
CA LYS A 171 -7.56 -18.11 7.36
C LYS A 171 -8.71 -18.92 6.76
N LYS A 172 -9.55 -18.33 5.93
CA LYS A 172 -10.65 -19.05 5.25
C LYS A 172 -10.15 -20.01 4.16
N PHE A 173 -8.88 -19.89 3.79
CA PHE A 173 -8.24 -20.66 2.70
C PHE A 173 -7.10 -21.56 3.20
N GLU A 174 -6.89 -21.66 4.52
CA GLU A 174 -5.97 -22.57 5.19
C GLU A 174 -6.52 -24.03 5.18
#